data_91e571cf9de01f0aec9269f3ff1ce2d8
#
_entry.id   91e571cf9de01f0aec9269f3ff1ce2d8
#
_cell.length_a   1.000
_cell.length_b   1.000
_cell.length_c   1.000
_cell.angle_alpha   90.00
_cell.angle_beta   90.00
_cell.angle_gamma   90.00
#
_symmetry.space_group_name_H-M   'P 1'
#
loop_
_entity.id
_entity.type
_entity.pdbx_description
1 polymer ?
#
loop_
_entity_poly.entity_id
_entity_poly.type
_entity_poly.pdbx_seq_one_letter_code
_entity_poly.pdbx_strand_id
1 'polypeptide(L)'
;MLKACSYCGRIHDSKDMCTQKEQKIRERQSQRTNRNKKVYDFHRSHKWKQKSMDVRERDEFCCQVCIRGMYSPERQFETENISVHHIVPIAEEWDRRMDDENLITLCSKHHEMAERGEIKRKKLLSIAAEQERKRDCPVCG
;
A
#
# COMPACT_ATOMS: atom_id res chain seq x y z
N MET A 1 -14.22 2.94 -40.40
CA MET A 1 -15.19 4.03 -40.06
C MET A 1 -14.41 5.26 -39.66
N LEU A 2 -14.57 6.36 -40.36
CA LEU A 2 -13.89 7.60 -40.04
C LEU A 2 -14.47 8.29 -38.81
N LYS A 3 -13.61 8.65 -37.88
CA LYS A 3 -13.97 9.36 -36.62
C LYS A 3 -12.98 10.46 -36.30
N ALA A 4 -13.45 11.50 -35.64
CA ALA A 4 -12.56 12.50 -35.07
C ALA A 4 -11.71 11.89 -33.96
N CYS A 5 -10.40 12.01 -34.07
CA CYS A 5 -9.46 11.50 -33.12
C CYS A 5 -9.32 12.45 -31.92
N SER A 6 -9.62 11.98 -30.72
CA SER A 6 -9.48 12.77 -29.49
C SER A 6 -8.02 13.16 -29.13
N TYR A 7 -7.04 12.52 -29.77
CA TYR A 7 -5.62 12.77 -29.50
C TYR A 7 -5.01 13.82 -30.44
N CYS A 8 -5.31 13.75 -31.74
CA CYS A 8 -4.74 14.66 -32.74
C CYS A 8 -5.74 15.67 -33.37
N GLY A 9 -7.03 15.53 -33.06
CA GLY A 9 -8.10 16.39 -33.59
C GLY A 9 -8.45 16.17 -35.06
N ARG A 10 -7.73 15.27 -35.78
CA ARG A 10 -7.97 14.98 -37.19
C ARG A 10 -8.94 13.80 -37.34
N ILE A 11 -9.55 13.75 -38.53
CA ILE A 11 -10.42 12.62 -38.92
C ILE A 11 -9.58 11.53 -39.56
N HIS A 12 -9.61 10.32 -39.06
CA HIS A 12 -9.01 9.13 -39.65
C HIS A 12 -9.80 7.87 -39.27
N ASP A 13 -9.44 6.75 -39.88
CA ASP A 13 -10.13 5.50 -39.57
C ASP A 13 -9.94 5.14 -38.08
N SER A 14 -11.01 4.65 -37.45
CA SER A 14 -11.01 4.24 -36.05
C SER A 14 -10.04 3.08 -35.76
N LYS A 15 -9.65 2.33 -36.78
CA LYS A 15 -8.68 1.24 -36.69
C LYS A 15 -7.23 1.73 -36.79
N ASP A 16 -7.01 2.93 -37.35
CA ASP A 16 -5.68 3.49 -37.53
C ASP A 16 -5.17 4.12 -36.23
N MET A 17 -4.00 3.73 -35.85
CA MET A 17 -3.31 4.32 -34.69
C MET A 17 -2.51 5.53 -35.11
N CYS A 18 -2.94 6.72 -34.75
CA CYS A 18 -2.19 7.91 -35.06
C CYS A 18 -0.94 8.06 -34.15
N THR A 19 0.09 8.69 -34.67
CA THR A 19 1.39 8.92 -34.00
C THR A 19 1.23 9.54 -32.58
N GLN A 20 0.33 10.51 -32.44
CA GLN A 20 0.10 11.15 -31.13
C GLN A 20 -0.57 10.22 -30.11
N LYS A 21 -1.49 9.36 -30.54
CA LYS A 21 -2.08 8.34 -29.69
C LYS A 21 -1.03 7.32 -29.26
N GLU A 22 -0.23 6.85 -30.18
CA GLU A 22 0.86 5.90 -29.94
C GLU A 22 1.89 6.47 -28.97
N GLN A 23 2.30 7.72 -29.16
CA GLN A 23 3.24 8.40 -28.27
C GLN A 23 2.70 8.51 -26.85
N LYS A 24 1.43 8.93 -26.67
CA LYS A 24 0.80 9.01 -25.34
C LYS A 24 0.67 7.64 -24.66
N ILE A 25 0.41 6.59 -25.43
CA ILE A 25 0.37 5.21 -24.89
C ILE A 25 1.76 4.80 -24.40
N ARG A 26 2.81 5.05 -25.17
CA ARG A 26 4.21 4.75 -24.78
C ARG A 26 4.62 5.52 -23.51
N GLU A 27 4.29 6.82 -23.44
CA GLU A 27 4.57 7.66 -22.28
C GLU A 27 3.89 7.12 -21.01
N ARG A 28 2.60 6.75 -21.09
CA ARG A 28 1.86 6.15 -19.97
C ARG A 28 2.45 4.81 -19.53
N GLN A 29 2.85 3.96 -20.47
CA GLN A 29 3.49 2.69 -20.17
C GLN A 29 4.84 2.89 -19.49
N SER A 30 5.66 3.81 -19.98
CA SER A 30 6.97 4.15 -19.40
C SER A 30 6.82 4.69 -17.97
N GLN A 31 5.86 5.60 -17.74
CA GLN A 31 5.58 6.14 -16.41
C GLN A 31 5.11 5.05 -15.44
N ARG A 32 4.26 4.14 -15.90
CA ARG A 32 3.79 3.00 -15.09
C ARG A 32 4.93 2.06 -14.73
N THR A 33 5.80 1.73 -15.69
CA THR A 33 6.97 0.86 -15.48
C THR A 33 7.93 1.49 -14.47
N ASN A 34 8.23 2.77 -14.60
CA ASN A 34 9.12 3.49 -13.69
C ASN A 34 8.54 3.56 -12.27
N ARG A 35 7.23 3.78 -12.14
CA ARG A 35 6.55 3.78 -10.83
C ARG A 35 6.62 2.41 -10.18
N ASN A 36 6.32 1.35 -10.91
CA ASN A 36 6.39 -0.02 -10.40
C ASN A 36 7.81 -0.40 -9.99
N LYS A 37 8.81 -0.02 -10.78
CA LYS A 37 10.22 -0.23 -10.44
C LYS A 37 10.60 0.48 -9.14
N LYS A 38 10.19 1.73 -8.97
CA LYS A 38 10.47 2.53 -7.78
C LYS A 38 9.90 1.87 -6.51
N VAL A 39 8.67 1.38 -6.56
CA VAL A 39 8.03 0.66 -5.47
C VAL A 39 8.74 -0.67 -5.19
N TYR A 40 9.07 -1.43 -6.23
CA TYR A 40 9.79 -2.68 -6.11
C TYR A 40 11.18 -2.49 -5.46
N ASP A 41 11.96 -1.50 -5.92
CA ASP A 41 13.27 -1.18 -5.36
C ASP A 41 13.17 -0.75 -3.89
N PHE A 42 12.13 0.02 -3.54
CA PHE A 42 11.85 0.40 -2.16
C PHE A 42 11.63 -0.83 -1.26
N HIS A 43 10.77 -1.77 -1.66
CA HIS A 43 10.50 -2.98 -0.87
C HIS A 43 11.73 -3.88 -0.68
N ARG A 44 12.71 -3.80 -1.57
CA ARG A 44 13.96 -4.54 -1.46
C ARG A 44 15.05 -3.79 -0.70
N SER A 45 14.87 -2.52 -0.41
CA SER A 45 15.87 -1.69 0.24
C SER A 45 16.15 -2.14 1.68
N HIS A 46 17.39 -1.95 2.13
CA HIS A 46 17.76 -2.21 3.53
C HIS A 46 16.94 -1.34 4.50
N LYS A 47 16.70 -0.08 4.14
CA LYS A 47 15.88 0.85 4.93
C LYS A 47 14.48 0.33 5.17
N TRP A 48 13.82 -0.22 4.15
CA TRP A 48 12.50 -0.81 4.30
C TRP A 48 12.52 -2.08 5.16
N LYS A 49 13.50 -2.95 4.96
CA LYS A 49 13.64 -4.17 5.77
C LYS A 49 13.79 -3.84 7.25
N GLN A 50 14.61 -2.85 7.56
CA GLN A 50 14.79 -2.38 8.94
C GLN A 50 13.51 -1.74 9.50
N LYS A 51 12.89 -0.82 8.76
CA LYS A 51 11.61 -0.20 9.16
C LYS A 51 10.52 -1.24 9.38
N SER A 52 10.40 -2.22 8.49
CA SER A 52 9.45 -3.32 8.61
C SER A 52 9.69 -4.15 9.87
N MET A 53 10.94 -4.38 10.24
CA MET A 53 11.28 -5.08 11.49
C MET A 53 10.90 -4.23 12.71
N ASP A 54 11.24 -2.94 12.71
CA ASP A 54 10.90 -2.01 13.81
C ASP A 54 9.38 -1.95 14.05
N VAL A 55 8.58 -1.92 12.98
CA VAL A 55 7.11 -1.94 13.08
C VAL A 55 6.61 -3.27 13.64
N ARG A 56 7.17 -4.39 13.22
CA ARG A 56 6.81 -5.71 13.79
C ARG A 56 7.15 -5.80 15.28
N GLU A 57 8.32 -5.30 15.68
CA GLU A 57 8.70 -5.25 17.11
C GLU A 57 7.73 -4.38 17.91
N ARG A 58 7.39 -3.19 17.40
CA ARG A 58 6.35 -2.33 17.99
C ARG A 58 5.04 -3.07 18.19
N ASP A 59 4.64 -3.84 17.21
CA ASP A 59 3.38 -4.59 17.16
C ASP A 59 3.50 -6.00 17.79
N GLU A 60 4.62 -6.26 18.50
CA GLU A 60 4.89 -7.53 19.22
C GLU A 60 4.81 -8.76 18.30
N PHE A 61 5.15 -8.61 17.02
CA PHE A 61 5.07 -9.67 15.99
C PHE A 61 3.68 -10.31 15.87
N CYS A 62 2.63 -9.56 16.18
CA CYS A 62 1.24 -10.01 16.11
C CYS A 62 0.41 -9.16 15.16
N CYS A 63 -0.57 -9.80 14.50
CA CYS A 63 -1.58 -9.07 13.74
C CYS A 63 -2.40 -8.19 14.70
N GLN A 64 -2.39 -6.89 14.46
CA GLN A 64 -3.02 -5.92 15.35
C GLN A 64 -4.55 -5.95 15.31
N VAL A 65 -5.12 -6.50 14.24
CA VAL A 65 -6.57 -6.72 14.12
C VAL A 65 -7.00 -7.99 14.85
N CYS A 66 -6.23 -9.08 14.74
CA CYS A 66 -6.48 -10.33 15.47
C CYS A 66 -6.44 -10.13 16.99
N ILE A 67 -5.42 -9.41 17.47
CA ILE A 67 -5.22 -9.20 18.92
C ILE A 67 -6.38 -8.44 19.56
N ARG A 68 -7.06 -7.60 18.78
CA ARG A 68 -8.25 -6.84 19.20
C ARG A 68 -9.57 -7.60 19.02
N GLY A 69 -9.50 -8.84 18.53
CA GLY A 69 -10.69 -9.67 18.31
C GLY A 69 -11.64 -9.14 17.24
N MET A 70 -11.15 -8.32 16.30
CA MET A 70 -11.98 -7.70 15.26
C MET A 70 -11.93 -8.49 13.95
N TYR A 71 -13.00 -8.38 13.15
CA TYR A 71 -13.12 -8.99 11.82
C TYR A 71 -12.87 -10.51 11.82
N SER A 72 -13.51 -11.22 12.75
CA SER A 72 -13.49 -12.67 12.85
C SER A 72 -12.08 -13.29 12.81
N PRO A 73 -11.22 -13.04 13.79
CA PRO A 73 -9.88 -13.60 13.82
C PRO A 73 -9.95 -15.13 14.01
N GLU A 74 -9.11 -15.84 13.28
CA GLU A 74 -8.94 -17.29 13.48
C GLU A 74 -8.17 -17.60 14.77
N ARG A 75 -7.19 -16.75 15.07
CA ARG A 75 -6.38 -16.79 16.29
C ARG A 75 -6.20 -15.39 16.85
N GLN A 76 -6.34 -15.22 18.15
CA GLN A 76 -6.12 -13.92 18.79
C GLN A 76 -4.67 -13.44 18.68
N PHE A 77 -3.72 -14.34 18.85
CA PHE A 77 -2.28 -14.05 18.75
C PHE A 77 -1.72 -14.66 17.47
N GLU A 78 -2.10 -14.12 16.31
CA GLU A 78 -1.56 -14.57 15.02
C GLU A 78 -0.18 -13.97 14.81
N THR A 79 0.82 -14.86 14.81
CA THR A 79 2.25 -14.53 14.62
C THR A 79 2.83 -15.09 13.33
N GLU A 80 2.09 -15.97 12.66
CA GLU A 80 2.49 -16.56 11.39
C GLU A 80 1.91 -15.76 10.22
N ASN A 81 2.61 -15.78 9.09
CA ASN A 81 2.17 -15.09 7.86
C ASN A 81 1.84 -13.61 8.07
N ILE A 82 2.57 -12.96 8.96
CA ILE A 82 2.43 -11.53 9.21
C ILE A 82 3.27 -10.71 8.24
N SER A 83 2.77 -9.55 7.89
CA SER A 83 3.47 -8.56 7.06
C SER A 83 3.12 -7.15 7.50
N VAL A 84 3.99 -6.20 7.18
CA VAL A 84 3.73 -4.78 7.42
C VAL A 84 2.96 -4.21 6.23
N HIS A 85 1.80 -3.65 6.53
CA HIS A 85 0.87 -3.06 5.56
C HIS A 85 0.99 -1.53 5.57
N HIS A 86 1.05 -0.94 4.36
CA HIS A 86 0.88 0.50 4.18
C HIS A 86 -0.60 0.83 4.16
N ILE A 87 -1.09 1.52 5.18
CA ILE A 87 -2.53 1.84 5.33
C ILE A 87 -2.98 2.76 4.21
N VAL A 88 -2.25 3.85 3.97
CA VAL A 88 -2.34 4.62 2.73
C VAL A 88 -1.31 4.05 1.78
N PRO A 89 -1.73 3.53 0.61
CA PRO A 89 -0.82 2.87 -0.32
C PRO A 89 0.31 3.78 -0.79
N ILE A 90 1.49 3.20 -1.02
CA ILE A 90 2.66 3.90 -1.55
C ILE A 90 2.34 4.64 -2.86
N ALA A 91 1.49 4.05 -3.69
CA ALA A 91 1.08 4.63 -4.97
C ALA A 91 0.27 5.92 -4.81
N GLU A 92 -0.41 6.10 -3.69
CA GLU A 92 -1.18 7.31 -3.39
C GLU A 92 -0.33 8.37 -2.72
N GLU A 93 0.47 8.00 -1.71
CA GLU A 93 1.30 8.92 -0.93
C GLU A 93 2.71 8.32 -0.70
N TRP A 94 3.61 8.57 -1.64
CA TRP A 94 4.99 8.10 -1.57
C TRP A 94 5.73 8.58 -0.32
N ASP A 95 5.49 9.81 0.14
CA ASP A 95 6.19 10.41 1.25
C ASP A 95 5.86 9.76 2.60
N ARG A 96 4.72 9.10 2.70
CA ARG A 96 4.30 8.35 3.90
C ARG A 96 4.77 6.91 3.96
N ARG A 97 5.61 6.46 3.01
CA ARG A 97 6.07 5.06 2.95
C ARG A 97 6.87 4.59 4.17
N MET A 98 7.48 5.52 4.90
CA MET A 98 8.28 5.26 6.11
C MET A 98 7.64 5.84 7.38
N ASP A 99 6.44 6.37 7.28
CA ASP A 99 5.69 6.94 8.39
C ASP A 99 5.15 5.82 9.30
N ASP A 100 5.58 5.82 10.55
CA ASP A 100 5.21 4.80 11.53
C ASP A 100 3.69 4.71 11.76
N GLU A 101 2.99 5.84 11.74
CA GLU A 101 1.53 5.89 11.88
C GLU A 101 0.78 5.39 10.62
N ASN A 102 1.48 5.23 9.51
CA ASN A 102 0.93 4.67 8.26
C ASN A 102 1.23 3.17 8.10
N LEU A 103 1.94 2.57 9.04
CA LEU A 103 2.40 1.19 8.99
C LEU A 103 1.78 0.36 10.12
N ILE A 104 1.33 -0.85 9.79
CA ILE A 104 0.69 -1.76 10.74
C ILE A 104 0.99 -3.22 10.38
N THR A 105 1.20 -4.06 11.39
CA THR A 105 1.39 -5.49 11.19
C THR A 105 0.04 -6.21 11.09
N LEU A 106 -0.16 -6.95 10.02
CA LEU A 106 -1.37 -7.71 9.74
C LEU A 106 -1.04 -9.14 9.29
N CYS A 107 -1.92 -10.09 9.60
CA CYS A 107 -1.89 -11.43 9.00
C CYS A 107 -2.40 -11.38 7.55
N SER A 108 -2.18 -12.46 6.80
CA SER A 108 -2.60 -12.54 5.40
C SER A 108 -4.08 -12.23 5.19
N LYS A 109 -4.95 -12.77 6.04
CA LYS A 109 -6.41 -12.55 5.99
C LYS A 109 -6.76 -11.07 6.11
N HIS A 110 -6.29 -10.41 7.18
CA HIS A 110 -6.61 -9.01 7.44
C HIS A 110 -5.88 -8.05 6.50
N HIS A 111 -4.71 -8.44 5.99
CA HIS A 111 -4.03 -7.69 4.93
C HIS A 111 -4.88 -7.62 3.66
N GLU A 112 -5.40 -8.77 3.19
CA GLU A 112 -6.31 -8.81 2.04
C GLU A 112 -7.59 -8.00 2.28
N MET A 113 -8.19 -8.12 3.47
CA MET A 113 -9.38 -7.35 3.84
C MET A 113 -9.11 -5.84 3.84
N ALA A 114 -7.94 -5.41 4.31
CA ALA A 114 -7.52 -4.01 4.27
C ALA A 114 -7.34 -3.51 2.82
N GLU A 115 -6.72 -4.30 1.95
CA GLU A 115 -6.54 -3.98 0.54
C GLU A 115 -7.87 -3.86 -0.22
N ARG A 116 -8.85 -4.70 0.11
CA ARG A 116 -10.21 -4.64 -0.47
C ARG A 116 -11.08 -3.52 0.11
N GLY A 117 -10.60 -2.79 1.11
CA GLY A 117 -11.36 -1.75 1.79
C GLY A 117 -12.43 -2.26 2.77
N GLU A 118 -12.43 -3.54 3.08
CA GLU A 118 -13.34 -4.13 4.07
C GLU A 118 -13.02 -3.65 5.49
N ILE A 119 -11.74 -3.41 5.78
CA ILE A 119 -11.30 -2.72 6.99
C ILE A 119 -11.03 -1.26 6.63
N LYS A 120 -11.72 -0.34 7.26
CA LYS A 120 -11.60 1.11 6.97
C LYS A 120 -10.20 1.62 7.33
N ARG A 121 -9.59 2.41 6.43
CA ARG A 121 -8.28 3.05 6.65
C ARG A 121 -8.22 3.84 7.95
N LYS A 122 -9.28 4.60 8.26
CA LYS A 122 -9.40 5.36 9.50
C LYS A 122 -9.22 4.49 10.74
N LYS A 123 -9.77 3.27 10.73
CA LYS A 123 -9.63 2.31 11.82
C LYS A 123 -8.19 1.84 11.97
N LEU A 124 -7.54 1.47 10.87
CA LEU A 124 -6.14 1.04 10.86
C LEU A 124 -5.19 2.16 11.30
N LEU A 125 -5.40 3.38 10.82
CA LEU A 125 -4.62 4.56 11.23
C LEU A 125 -4.75 4.82 12.74
N SER A 126 -5.94 4.67 13.29
CA SER A 126 -6.19 4.80 14.73
C SER A 126 -5.40 3.75 15.54
N ILE A 127 -5.36 2.51 15.07
CA ILE A 127 -4.60 1.43 15.71
C ILE A 127 -3.10 1.70 15.64
N ALA A 128 -2.58 2.09 14.48
CA ALA A 128 -1.16 2.40 14.30
C ALA A 128 -0.73 3.57 15.21
N ALA A 129 -1.52 4.63 15.30
CA ALA A 129 -1.28 5.75 16.20
C ALA A 129 -1.30 5.34 17.68
N GLU A 130 -2.19 4.44 18.06
CA GLU A 130 -2.23 3.86 19.41
C GLU A 130 -0.94 3.10 19.73
N GLN A 131 -0.45 2.29 18.80
CA GLN A 131 0.80 1.53 18.96
C GLN A 131 2.02 2.45 19.09
N GLU A 132 2.08 3.54 18.33
CA GLU A 132 3.14 4.54 18.46
C GLU A 132 3.12 5.21 19.84
N ARG A 133 1.97 5.62 20.34
CA ARG A 133 1.85 6.21 21.68
C ARG A 133 2.30 5.26 22.78
N LYS A 134 2.02 3.94 22.64
CA LYS A 134 2.49 2.93 23.60
C LYS A 134 4.01 2.77 23.58
N ARG A 135 4.60 2.83 22.38
CA ARG A 135 6.06 2.75 22.22
C ARG A 135 6.78 3.92 22.90
N ASP A 136 6.23 5.11 22.77
CA ASP A 136 6.80 6.34 23.31
C ASP A 136 6.57 6.50 24.83
N CYS A 137 5.72 5.67 25.44
CA CYS A 137 5.40 5.71 26.84
C CYS A 137 6.13 4.58 27.61
N PRO A 138 7.24 4.89 28.36
CA PRO A 138 7.99 3.86 29.09
C PRO A 138 7.22 3.22 30.24
N VAL A 139 6.08 3.79 30.64
CA VAL A 139 5.22 3.29 31.75
C VAL A 139 4.08 2.43 31.24
N CYS A 140 3.79 2.43 29.94
CA CYS A 140 2.68 1.71 29.34
C CYS A 140 3.08 0.38 28.70
N GLY A 141 4.30 -0.04 28.96
CA GLY A 141 4.86 -1.32 28.49
C GLY A 141 4.40 -2.52 29.32
#